data_90d92e588c1524654a7def439377fb8a
#
_entry.id   90d92e588c1524654a7def439377fb8a
#
_cell.length_a   1.000
_cell.length_b   1.000
_cell.length_c   1.000
_cell.angle_alpha   90.00
_cell.angle_beta   90.00
_cell.angle_gamma   90.00
#
_symmetry.space_group_name_H-M   'P 1'
#
loop_
_entity.id
_entity.type
_entity.pdbx_description
1 polymer ?
#
loop_
_entity_poly.entity_id
_entity_poly.type
_entity_poly.pdbx_seq_one_letter_code
_entity_poly.pdbx_strand_id
1 'polypeptide(L)'
;IKMPIYEGSEKEKAIDISALRKETGYITYDTGLVNTGACESVITFIDGEKGILRHRGYDIEDLAENSLFLEVAYLLIHGTLPNKKEYEAFSKLMNRNSLIHEDMHNFFRNYPEGAHPMAVLSAMVVSLSSFYPEIEKDTGEDIDMTVTRLLSKLRTIAAYSYKKSIGEPFVYPSHKYTYCENFLNMMFNSPVGAFRPDPVAVRALNLYLTIHADHEQNCSTSVVRFVGSAGSNLYASISAGICALWGPLHGGANEAVVNMIENAIKNKIKPEELIRMSKDKNSKFRLMGFGHRVYKAYDPRAKIAKKTCKQLLEKLGNDSEPLFDYAMELEEKALKDQYFIDKNLYPNVDFYTGIGYRAMGIPTNMFTVLFALGRLPGWIAQWLEQKNCKAQKIGR
;
A
#
# COMPACT_ATOMS: atom_id res chain seq x y z
N ILE A 1 -10.92 26.50 30.27
CA ILE A 1 -10.62 26.89 28.92
C ILE A 1 -11.75 26.44 28.00
N LYS A 2 -12.15 27.28 27.03
CA LYS A 2 -13.07 26.91 25.96
C LYS A 2 -12.24 26.64 24.71
N MET A 3 -12.41 25.47 24.10
CA MET A 3 -11.70 25.06 22.89
C MET A 3 -12.70 24.89 21.76
N PRO A 4 -12.38 25.36 20.55
CA PRO A 4 -13.23 25.13 19.38
C PRO A 4 -13.40 23.64 19.07
N ILE A 5 -14.53 23.30 18.47
CA ILE A 5 -14.81 21.96 17.95
C ILE A 5 -14.95 22.08 16.45
N TYR A 6 -14.16 21.30 15.72
CA TYR A 6 -14.36 21.06 14.29
C TYR A 6 -15.28 19.84 14.10
N GLU A 7 -16.19 19.94 13.15
CA GLU A 7 -17.06 18.84 12.75
C GLU A 7 -16.83 18.55 11.26
N GLY A 8 -16.41 17.34 10.96
CA GLY A 8 -16.21 16.86 9.61
C GLY A 8 -17.53 16.58 8.90
N SER A 9 -17.49 16.43 7.56
CA SER A 9 -18.68 16.12 6.72
C SER A 9 -19.37 14.82 7.12
N GLU A 10 -18.63 13.87 7.65
CA GLU A 10 -19.13 12.58 8.16
C GLU A 10 -19.44 12.63 9.68
N LYS A 11 -19.50 13.85 10.25
CA LYS A 11 -19.86 14.15 11.65
C LYS A 11 -18.83 13.71 12.70
N GLU A 12 -17.61 13.40 12.32
CA GLU A 12 -16.53 13.27 13.30
C GLU A 12 -16.22 14.63 13.92
N LYS A 13 -15.95 14.62 15.23
CA LYS A 13 -15.70 15.84 15.99
C LYS A 13 -14.29 15.84 16.56
N ALA A 14 -13.54 16.91 16.29
CA ALA A 14 -12.21 17.13 16.81
C ALA A 14 -12.16 18.40 17.68
N ILE A 15 -11.45 18.34 18.79
CA ILE A 15 -11.19 19.51 19.63
C ILE A 15 -9.90 20.19 19.15
N ASP A 16 -10.01 21.49 18.80
CA ASP A 16 -8.82 22.29 18.49
C ASP A 16 -8.02 22.60 19.75
N ILE A 17 -6.86 21.98 19.87
CA ILE A 17 -5.94 22.13 20.99
C ILE A 17 -4.85 23.17 20.77
N SER A 18 -4.90 23.96 19.70
CA SER A 18 -3.85 24.92 19.32
C SER A 18 -3.56 25.96 20.41
N ALA A 19 -4.58 26.37 21.18
CA ALA A 19 -4.45 27.31 22.27
C ALA A 19 -4.07 26.66 23.63
N LEU A 20 -4.19 25.33 23.77
CA LEU A 20 -4.08 24.62 25.05
C LEU A 20 -2.81 24.99 25.82
N ARG A 21 -1.65 24.87 25.18
CA ARG A 21 -0.36 25.13 25.85
C ARG A 21 -0.19 26.59 26.27
N LYS A 22 -0.63 27.53 25.42
CA LYS A 22 -0.52 28.96 25.68
C LYS A 22 -1.37 29.38 26.87
N GLU A 23 -2.57 28.83 27.00
CA GLU A 23 -3.53 29.24 28.03
C GLU A 23 -3.40 28.48 29.32
N THR A 24 -2.89 27.24 29.31
CA THR A 24 -2.87 26.38 30.49
C THR A 24 -1.47 25.89 30.92
N GLY A 25 -0.48 25.97 30.02
CA GLY A 25 0.81 25.32 30.18
C GLY A 25 0.81 23.81 29.93
N TYR A 26 -0.36 23.17 29.71
CA TYR A 26 -0.48 21.74 29.47
C TYR A 26 -0.31 21.39 27.99
N ILE A 27 0.09 20.15 27.74
CA ILE A 27 0.10 19.49 26.44
C ILE A 27 -0.76 18.24 26.49
N THR A 28 -1.14 17.72 25.34
CA THR A 28 -1.76 16.40 25.24
C THR A 28 -0.71 15.29 25.30
N TYR A 29 -1.10 14.11 25.76
CA TYR A 29 -0.30 12.90 25.75
C TYR A 29 -1.07 11.80 25.04
N ASP A 30 -0.68 11.52 23.80
CA ASP A 30 -1.31 10.52 22.94
C ASP A 30 -0.23 9.77 22.16
N THR A 31 0.19 8.61 22.70
CA THR A 31 1.24 7.80 22.08
C THR A 31 0.73 7.15 20.78
N GLY A 32 1.36 7.50 19.66
CA GLY A 32 1.01 6.99 18.34
C GLY A 32 -0.19 7.69 17.69
N LEU A 33 -0.60 8.85 18.22
CA LEU A 33 -1.64 9.74 17.66
C LEU A 33 -2.99 9.02 17.45
N VAL A 34 -3.38 8.12 18.38
CA VAL A 34 -4.58 7.27 18.24
C VAL A 34 -5.87 8.09 18.33
N ASN A 35 -5.87 9.15 19.15
CA ASN A 35 -7.02 10.03 19.37
C ASN A 35 -6.74 11.47 18.93
N THR A 36 -5.80 11.65 17.99
CA THR A 36 -5.36 12.98 17.55
C THR A 36 -5.61 13.14 16.07
N GLY A 37 -6.50 14.06 15.69
CA GLY A 37 -6.66 14.51 14.30
C GLY A 37 -5.46 15.34 13.87
N ALA A 38 -4.67 14.84 12.92
CA ALA A 38 -3.45 15.51 12.45
C ALA A 38 -3.71 16.46 11.27
N CYS A 39 -4.81 16.30 10.56
CA CYS A 39 -5.21 17.13 9.42
C CYS A 39 -6.68 16.94 9.07
N GLU A 40 -7.21 17.86 8.28
CA GLU A 40 -8.42 17.64 7.50
C GLU A 40 -8.05 17.06 6.14
N SER A 41 -8.85 16.12 5.63
CA SER A 41 -8.61 15.50 4.33
C SER A 41 -9.92 15.13 3.65
N VAL A 42 -9.93 15.30 2.32
CA VAL A 42 -11.07 14.89 1.46
C VAL A 42 -10.73 13.68 0.60
N ILE A 43 -9.63 12.97 0.91
CA ILE A 43 -9.10 11.89 0.08
C ILE A 43 -9.76 10.56 0.43
N THR A 44 -9.72 10.17 1.69
CA THR A 44 -10.21 8.86 2.14
C THR A 44 -11.04 9.01 3.41
N PHE A 45 -12.19 8.34 3.42
CA PHE A 45 -13.04 8.18 4.59
C PHE A 45 -13.08 6.72 5.03
N ILE A 46 -12.98 6.49 6.34
CA ILE A 46 -13.10 5.17 6.97
C ILE A 46 -14.09 5.24 8.13
N ASP A 47 -15.12 4.39 8.09
CA ASP A 47 -15.94 4.08 9.26
C ASP A 47 -15.57 2.66 9.73
N GLY A 48 -14.73 2.60 10.76
CA GLY A 48 -14.22 1.34 11.28
C GLY A 48 -15.30 0.48 11.94
N GLU A 49 -16.33 1.09 12.52
CA GLU A 49 -17.44 0.37 13.17
C GLU A 49 -18.34 -0.31 12.14
N LYS A 50 -18.56 0.32 10.98
CA LYS A 50 -19.39 -0.22 9.90
C LYS A 50 -18.59 -0.98 8.83
N GLY A 51 -17.25 -0.92 8.87
CA GLY A 51 -16.41 -1.54 7.84
C GLY A 51 -16.53 -0.86 6.47
N ILE A 52 -16.59 0.48 6.47
CA ILE A 52 -16.71 1.29 5.25
C ILE A 52 -15.35 1.90 4.92
N LEU A 53 -14.97 1.85 3.65
CA LEU A 53 -13.82 2.56 3.09
C LEU A 53 -14.24 3.24 1.78
N ARG A 54 -13.99 4.55 1.69
CA ARG A 54 -14.28 5.33 0.48
C ARG A 54 -13.08 6.16 0.07
N HIS A 55 -12.85 6.24 -1.23
CA HIS A 55 -11.86 7.15 -1.83
C HIS A 55 -12.60 8.23 -2.62
N ARG A 56 -12.42 9.50 -2.23
CA ARG A 56 -13.11 10.64 -2.86
C ARG A 56 -14.63 10.43 -2.96
N GLY A 57 -15.22 9.74 -1.97
CA GLY A 57 -16.67 9.45 -1.91
C GLY A 57 -17.10 8.15 -2.59
N TYR A 58 -16.26 7.47 -3.36
CA TYR A 58 -16.55 6.18 -4.00
C TYR A 58 -16.21 5.02 -3.05
N ASP A 59 -17.12 4.06 -2.91
CA ASP A 59 -16.88 2.87 -2.10
C ASP A 59 -15.78 1.99 -2.70
N ILE A 60 -14.94 1.40 -1.84
CA ILE A 60 -13.80 0.59 -2.29
C ILE A 60 -14.21 -0.64 -3.09
N GLU A 61 -15.37 -1.22 -2.77
CA GLU A 61 -15.93 -2.34 -3.50
C GLU A 61 -16.25 -1.97 -4.95
N ASP A 62 -16.88 -0.82 -5.16
CA ASP A 62 -17.22 -0.31 -6.50
C ASP A 62 -15.96 0.01 -7.31
N LEU A 63 -14.98 0.66 -6.68
CA LEU A 63 -13.71 0.96 -7.33
C LEU A 63 -12.94 -0.32 -7.71
N ALA A 64 -12.90 -1.31 -6.82
CA ALA A 64 -12.21 -2.56 -7.06
C ALA A 64 -12.86 -3.39 -8.18
N GLU A 65 -14.19 -3.35 -8.31
CA GLU A 65 -14.91 -4.12 -9.31
C GLU A 65 -14.91 -3.45 -10.69
N ASN A 66 -15.03 -2.12 -10.73
CA ASN A 66 -15.36 -1.35 -11.93
C ASN A 66 -14.23 -0.45 -12.44
N SER A 67 -13.10 -0.35 -11.73
CA SER A 67 -12.01 0.55 -12.11
C SER A 67 -10.66 -0.15 -12.27
N LEU A 68 -9.82 0.43 -13.09
CA LEU A 68 -8.41 0.06 -13.16
C LEU A 68 -7.61 0.83 -12.11
N PHE A 69 -6.50 0.26 -11.64
CA PHE A 69 -5.63 0.92 -10.66
C PHE A 69 -5.20 2.33 -11.06
N LEU A 70 -4.90 2.56 -12.35
CA LEU A 70 -4.55 3.90 -12.83
C LEU A 70 -5.74 4.87 -12.82
N GLU A 71 -6.98 4.41 -12.94
CA GLU A 71 -8.17 5.25 -12.80
C GLU A 71 -8.35 5.66 -11.34
N VAL A 72 -8.11 4.73 -10.40
CA VAL A 72 -8.13 5.03 -8.95
C VAL A 72 -6.96 5.94 -8.56
N ALA A 73 -5.78 5.76 -9.15
CA ALA A 73 -4.65 6.67 -8.97
C ALA A 73 -5.00 8.09 -9.44
N TYR A 74 -5.61 8.22 -10.60
CA TYR A 74 -6.10 9.49 -11.11
C TYR A 74 -7.14 10.11 -10.19
N LEU A 75 -8.14 9.33 -9.75
CA LEU A 75 -9.16 9.77 -8.80
C LEU A 75 -8.56 10.35 -7.52
N LEU A 76 -7.63 9.65 -6.90
CA LEU A 76 -7.01 10.10 -5.64
C LEU A 76 -6.25 11.43 -5.83
N ILE A 77 -5.51 11.55 -6.92
CA ILE A 77 -4.63 12.71 -7.21
C ILE A 77 -5.45 13.91 -7.69
N HIS A 78 -6.37 13.71 -8.63
CA HIS A 78 -7.11 14.80 -9.29
C HIS A 78 -8.53 15.05 -8.70
N GLY A 79 -9.02 14.15 -7.85
CA GLY A 79 -10.30 14.29 -7.13
C GLY A 79 -11.53 13.76 -7.87
N THR A 80 -11.40 13.34 -9.13
CA THR A 80 -12.49 12.80 -9.97
C THR A 80 -12.01 11.60 -10.76
N LEU A 81 -12.90 10.67 -11.08
CA LEU A 81 -12.59 9.59 -12.02
C LEU A 81 -12.32 10.16 -13.42
N PRO A 82 -11.31 9.64 -14.15
CA PRO A 82 -11.02 10.12 -15.49
C PRO A 82 -12.10 9.66 -16.48
N ASN A 83 -12.45 10.52 -17.42
CA ASN A 83 -13.13 10.07 -18.62
C ASN A 83 -12.17 9.29 -19.54
N LYS A 84 -12.68 8.66 -20.58
CA LYS A 84 -11.88 7.82 -21.49
C LYS A 84 -10.66 8.57 -22.07
N LYS A 85 -10.85 9.84 -22.50
CA LYS A 85 -9.78 10.64 -23.10
C LYS A 85 -8.69 11.00 -22.06
N GLU A 86 -9.10 11.35 -20.84
CA GLU A 86 -8.19 11.63 -19.73
C GLU A 86 -7.39 10.40 -19.34
N TYR A 87 -8.07 9.25 -19.22
CA TYR A 87 -7.40 7.98 -18.93
C TYR A 87 -6.37 7.59 -19.99
N GLU A 88 -6.73 7.69 -21.28
CA GLU A 88 -5.81 7.38 -22.39
C GLU A 88 -4.58 8.31 -22.36
N ALA A 89 -4.79 9.60 -22.13
CA ALA A 89 -3.71 10.59 -22.00
C ALA A 89 -2.80 10.27 -20.80
N PHE A 90 -3.39 10.00 -19.63
CA PHE A 90 -2.67 9.66 -18.41
C PHE A 90 -1.87 8.36 -18.57
N SER A 91 -2.49 7.30 -19.09
CA SER A 91 -1.83 6.02 -19.35
C SER A 91 -0.65 6.15 -20.33
N LYS A 92 -0.84 6.94 -21.41
CA LYS A 92 0.23 7.22 -22.38
C LYS A 92 1.38 7.99 -21.73
N LEU A 93 1.07 8.95 -20.87
CA LEU A 93 2.07 9.72 -20.13
C LEU A 93 2.88 8.81 -19.18
N MET A 94 2.21 7.89 -18.46
CA MET A 94 2.86 6.88 -17.63
C MET A 94 3.83 6.02 -18.42
N ASN A 95 3.42 5.54 -19.58
CA ASN A 95 4.26 4.69 -20.42
C ASN A 95 5.49 5.43 -20.94
N ARG A 96 5.35 6.70 -21.37
CA ARG A 96 6.46 7.51 -21.86
C ARG A 96 7.52 7.83 -20.80
N ASN A 97 7.14 7.86 -19.52
CA ASN A 97 8.02 8.20 -18.40
C ASN A 97 8.52 6.97 -17.64
N SER A 98 8.29 5.75 -18.11
CA SER A 98 8.58 4.51 -17.39
C SER A 98 10.06 4.12 -17.33
N LEU A 99 10.90 4.59 -18.26
CA LEU A 99 12.34 4.37 -18.20
C LEU A 99 12.97 5.17 -17.05
N ILE A 100 13.88 4.57 -16.31
CA ILE A 100 14.79 5.28 -15.40
C ILE A 100 16.00 5.80 -16.21
N HIS A 101 16.73 6.76 -15.64
CA HIS A 101 17.98 7.21 -16.25
C HIS A 101 19.02 6.07 -16.28
N GLU A 102 19.77 5.93 -17.38
CA GLU A 102 20.72 4.82 -17.52
C GLU A 102 21.78 4.79 -16.41
N ASP A 103 22.27 5.93 -15.95
CA ASP A 103 23.22 5.97 -14.84
C ASP A 103 22.65 5.42 -13.52
N MET A 104 21.33 5.40 -13.34
CA MET A 104 20.71 4.78 -12.18
C MET A 104 20.92 3.25 -12.15
N HIS A 105 21.23 2.61 -13.27
CA HIS A 105 21.59 1.19 -13.31
C HIS A 105 22.88 0.94 -12.52
N ASN A 106 23.79 1.91 -12.43
CA ASN A 106 25.02 1.79 -11.65
C ASN A 106 24.72 1.70 -10.14
N PHE A 107 23.68 2.40 -9.65
CA PHE A 107 23.24 2.25 -8.26
C PHE A 107 22.79 0.81 -8.00
N PHE A 108 21.96 0.23 -8.88
CA PHE A 108 21.52 -1.16 -8.75
C PHE A 108 22.70 -2.14 -8.76
N ARG A 109 23.69 -1.93 -9.65
CA ARG A 109 24.86 -2.83 -9.76
C ARG A 109 25.66 -2.89 -8.47
N ASN A 110 25.75 -1.77 -7.73
CA ASN A 110 26.55 -1.67 -6.52
C ASN A 110 25.85 -2.18 -5.25
N TYR A 111 24.55 -2.51 -5.29
CA TYR A 111 23.91 -3.19 -4.17
C TYR A 111 24.47 -4.61 -4.01
N PRO A 112 24.63 -5.10 -2.75
CA PRO A 112 25.03 -6.47 -2.51
C PRO A 112 24.00 -7.46 -3.03
N GLU A 113 24.43 -8.70 -3.27
CA GLU A 113 23.53 -9.81 -3.52
C GLU A 113 22.65 -10.03 -2.29
N GLY A 114 21.34 -10.23 -2.52
CA GLY A 114 20.38 -10.39 -1.43
C GLY A 114 19.97 -9.07 -0.73
N ALA A 115 20.35 -7.89 -1.26
CA ALA A 115 19.83 -6.62 -0.75
C ALA A 115 18.29 -6.64 -0.72
N HIS A 116 17.72 -6.24 0.42
CA HIS A 116 16.27 -6.26 0.58
C HIS A 116 15.59 -5.28 -0.40
N PRO A 117 14.62 -5.72 -1.21
CA PRO A 117 13.99 -4.89 -2.24
C PRO A 117 13.43 -3.56 -1.72
N MET A 118 12.91 -3.51 -0.49
CA MET A 118 12.42 -2.25 0.12
C MET A 118 13.55 -1.25 0.39
N ALA A 119 14.75 -1.71 0.80
CA ALA A 119 15.90 -0.83 0.99
C ALA A 119 16.33 -0.22 -0.36
N VAL A 120 16.41 -1.06 -1.39
CA VAL A 120 16.73 -0.61 -2.76
C VAL A 120 15.67 0.38 -3.24
N LEU A 121 14.37 0.06 -3.05
CA LEU A 121 13.26 0.90 -3.48
C LEU A 121 13.32 2.31 -2.86
N SER A 122 13.50 2.41 -1.54
CA SER A 122 13.55 3.70 -0.84
C SER A 122 14.74 4.56 -1.31
N ALA A 123 15.92 3.97 -1.41
CA ALA A 123 17.13 4.68 -1.85
C ALA A 123 17.03 5.12 -3.32
N MET A 124 16.50 4.28 -4.20
CA MET A 124 16.32 4.62 -5.61
C MET A 124 15.27 5.72 -5.83
N VAL A 125 14.23 5.76 -5.00
CA VAL A 125 13.20 6.81 -5.08
C VAL A 125 13.77 8.17 -4.68
N VAL A 126 14.49 8.28 -3.57
CA VAL A 126 15.10 9.56 -3.17
C VAL A 126 16.17 10.00 -4.18
N SER A 127 16.89 9.06 -4.80
CA SER A 127 17.88 9.37 -5.82
C SER A 127 17.28 10.04 -7.07
N LEU A 128 15.98 9.83 -7.37
CA LEU A 128 15.30 10.52 -8.46
C LEU A 128 15.39 12.05 -8.35
N SER A 129 15.46 12.61 -7.13
CA SER A 129 15.62 14.05 -6.96
C SER A 129 16.92 14.60 -7.54
N SER A 130 17.98 13.79 -7.58
CA SER A 130 19.26 14.18 -8.19
C SER A 130 19.25 14.11 -9.72
N PHE A 131 18.41 13.24 -10.29
CA PHE A 131 18.25 13.11 -11.75
C PHE A 131 17.19 14.03 -12.34
N TYR A 132 16.28 14.53 -11.48
CA TYR A 132 15.18 15.40 -11.88
C TYR A 132 15.07 16.62 -10.94
N PRO A 133 16.09 17.52 -10.97
CA PRO A 133 16.18 18.64 -10.03
C PRO A 133 15.13 19.74 -10.25
N GLU A 134 14.38 19.69 -11.35
CA GLU A 134 13.34 20.67 -11.64
C GLU A 134 12.22 20.72 -10.60
N ILE A 135 12.05 19.66 -9.79
CA ILE A 135 11.14 19.65 -8.65
C ILE A 135 11.44 20.78 -7.64
N GLU A 136 12.66 21.25 -7.58
CA GLU A 136 13.08 22.35 -6.71
C GLU A 136 12.51 23.71 -7.15
N LYS A 137 12.08 23.84 -8.42
CA LYS A 137 11.45 25.05 -8.93
C LYS A 137 10.02 25.25 -8.43
N ASP A 138 9.39 24.16 -8.00
CA ASP A 138 8.10 24.15 -7.31
C ASP A 138 6.94 24.77 -8.12
N THR A 139 7.00 24.74 -9.44
CA THR A 139 5.90 25.15 -10.31
C THR A 139 4.87 24.02 -10.42
N GLY A 140 3.61 24.35 -10.77
CA GLY A 140 2.57 23.34 -10.97
C GLY A 140 2.96 22.29 -12.04
N GLU A 141 3.56 22.71 -13.15
CA GLU A 141 4.02 21.80 -14.22
C GLU A 141 5.13 20.85 -13.73
N ASP A 142 6.08 21.36 -12.93
CA ASP A 142 7.17 20.55 -12.38
C ASP A 142 6.63 19.50 -11.38
N ILE A 143 5.60 19.88 -10.61
CA ILE A 143 4.92 18.95 -9.68
C ILE A 143 4.18 17.86 -10.45
N ASP A 144 3.39 18.20 -11.46
CA ASP A 144 2.64 17.24 -12.27
C ASP A 144 3.59 16.27 -13.00
N MET A 145 4.71 16.78 -13.51
CA MET A 145 5.73 15.94 -14.11
C MET A 145 6.40 15.03 -13.09
N THR A 146 6.64 15.50 -11.86
CA THR A 146 7.19 14.69 -10.77
C THR A 146 6.24 13.58 -10.33
N VAL A 147 4.95 13.89 -10.21
CA VAL A 147 3.89 12.89 -9.95
C VAL A 147 3.90 11.81 -11.04
N THR A 148 3.94 12.23 -12.28
CA THR A 148 4.03 11.32 -13.44
C THR A 148 5.26 10.42 -13.38
N ARG A 149 6.42 11.00 -13.11
CA ARG A 149 7.69 10.25 -12.98
C ARG A 149 7.65 9.26 -11.84
N LEU A 150 7.13 9.64 -10.69
CA LEU A 150 6.99 8.74 -9.53
C LEU A 150 6.10 7.54 -9.86
N LEU A 151 4.88 7.77 -10.35
CA LEU A 151 3.95 6.70 -10.69
C LEU A 151 4.54 5.74 -11.73
N SER A 152 5.26 6.28 -12.73
CA SER A 152 5.83 5.47 -13.81
C SER A 152 7.09 4.72 -13.38
N LYS A 153 8.03 5.42 -12.73
CA LYS A 153 9.37 4.90 -12.43
C LYS A 153 9.41 4.03 -11.19
N LEU A 154 8.53 4.25 -10.19
CA LEU A 154 8.47 3.38 -9.02
C LEU A 154 8.18 1.94 -9.44
N ARG A 155 7.28 1.74 -10.39
CA ARG A 155 6.99 0.42 -10.97
C ARG A 155 8.24 -0.24 -11.57
N THR A 156 9.03 0.52 -12.32
CA THR A 156 10.27 0.02 -12.94
C THR A 156 11.34 -0.27 -11.88
N ILE A 157 11.52 0.63 -10.91
CA ILE A 157 12.44 0.45 -9.79
C ILE A 157 12.06 -0.79 -8.96
N ALA A 158 10.76 -0.99 -8.70
CA ALA A 158 10.26 -2.17 -7.98
C ALA A 158 10.61 -3.48 -8.69
N ALA A 159 10.35 -3.56 -10.00
CA ALA A 159 10.70 -4.74 -10.80
C ALA A 159 12.21 -4.97 -10.88
N TYR A 160 13.00 -3.90 -11.02
CA TYR A 160 14.46 -3.99 -11.03
C TYR A 160 15.05 -4.39 -9.67
N SER A 161 14.41 -3.97 -8.57
CA SER A 161 14.81 -4.43 -7.23
C SER A 161 14.69 -5.95 -7.09
N TYR A 162 13.63 -6.52 -7.65
CA TYR A 162 13.47 -7.98 -7.72
C TYR A 162 14.53 -8.63 -8.61
N LYS A 163 14.70 -8.14 -9.85
CA LYS A 163 15.72 -8.68 -10.78
C LYS A 163 17.12 -8.64 -10.19
N LYS A 164 17.45 -7.55 -9.48
CA LYS A 164 18.72 -7.45 -8.75
C LYS A 164 18.85 -8.51 -7.66
N SER A 165 17.78 -8.75 -6.88
CA SER A 165 17.82 -9.70 -5.77
C SER A 165 18.03 -11.16 -6.19
N ILE A 166 17.72 -11.50 -7.44
CA ILE A 166 17.90 -12.84 -8.02
C ILE A 166 19.06 -12.93 -9.02
N GLY A 167 19.82 -11.82 -9.21
CA GLY A 167 20.98 -11.80 -10.11
C GLY A 167 20.63 -11.87 -11.60
N GLU A 168 19.40 -11.57 -12.00
CA GLU A 168 18.95 -11.61 -13.40
C GLU A 168 19.06 -10.24 -14.09
N PRO A 169 19.21 -10.22 -15.45
CA PRO A 169 19.20 -9.01 -16.25
C PRO A 169 17.89 -8.22 -16.09
N PHE A 170 18.00 -6.89 -16.14
CA PHE A 170 16.84 -6.02 -16.17
C PHE A 170 16.08 -6.14 -17.49
N VAL A 171 14.75 -6.14 -17.38
CA VAL A 171 13.84 -6.09 -18.52
C VAL A 171 13.23 -4.71 -18.60
N TYR A 172 13.46 -4.02 -19.73
CA TYR A 172 12.96 -2.66 -19.93
C TYR A 172 11.43 -2.64 -20.05
N PRO A 173 10.76 -1.57 -19.57
CA PRO A 173 9.34 -1.40 -19.76
C PRO A 173 8.97 -1.30 -21.25
N SER A 174 7.80 -1.79 -21.60
CA SER A 174 7.28 -1.78 -22.97
C SER A 174 6.01 -0.95 -23.09
N HIS A 175 5.91 -0.12 -24.14
CA HIS A 175 4.69 0.65 -24.44
C HIS A 175 3.49 -0.22 -24.88
N LYS A 176 3.71 -1.51 -25.11
CA LYS A 176 2.66 -2.45 -25.54
C LYS A 176 1.78 -2.91 -24.37
N TYR A 177 2.23 -2.73 -23.15
CA TYR A 177 1.61 -3.28 -21.95
C TYR A 177 0.93 -2.18 -21.11
N THR A 178 -0.17 -2.57 -20.46
CA THR A 178 -0.81 -1.79 -19.42
C THR A 178 0.10 -1.68 -18.19
N TYR A 179 -0.31 -0.93 -17.18
CA TYR A 179 0.50 -0.69 -16.00
C TYR A 179 0.90 -1.99 -15.28
N CYS A 180 -0.08 -2.85 -14.97
CA CYS A 180 0.16 -4.12 -14.27
C CYS A 180 0.83 -5.17 -15.15
N GLU A 181 0.44 -5.26 -16.43
CA GLU A 181 1.11 -6.15 -17.39
C GLU A 181 2.60 -5.82 -17.51
N ASN A 182 2.92 -4.53 -17.57
CA ASN A 182 4.31 -4.07 -17.69
C ASN A 182 5.13 -4.40 -16.43
N PHE A 183 4.54 -4.28 -15.24
CA PHE A 183 5.19 -4.71 -14.00
C PHE A 183 5.51 -6.20 -14.02
N LEU A 184 4.53 -7.05 -14.31
CA LEU A 184 4.73 -8.50 -14.38
C LEU A 184 5.73 -8.89 -15.49
N ASN A 185 5.65 -8.22 -16.64
CA ASN A 185 6.63 -8.42 -17.70
C ASN A 185 8.05 -8.07 -17.25
N MET A 186 8.28 -6.92 -16.63
CA MET A 186 9.61 -6.53 -16.14
C MET A 186 10.11 -7.44 -15.03
N MET A 187 9.20 -7.96 -14.21
CA MET A 187 9.55 -8.84 -13.10
C MET A 187 9.91 -10.24 -13.56
N PHE A 188 9.14 -10.86 -14.48
CA PHE A 188 9.24 -12.27 -14.80
C PHE A 188 9.84 -12.58 -16.17
N ASN A 189 9.86 -11.62 -17.10
CA ASN A 189 10.44 -11.86 -18.41
C ASN A 189 11.97 -11.95 -18.35
N SER A 190 12.55 -12.61 -19.34
CA SER A 190 13.99 -12.86 -19.46
C SER A 190 14.43 -12.65 -20.91
N PRO A 191 15.67 -12.21 -21.18
CA PRO A 191 16.20 -12.11 -22.52
C PRO A 191 16.25 -13.43 -23.30
N VAL A 192 16.24 -14.56 -22.58
CA VAL A 192 16.35 -15.93 -23.15
C VAL A 192 15.03 -16.67 -23.22
N GLY A 193 13.94 -16.09 -22.71
CA GLY A 193 12.62 -16.71 -22.69
C GLY A 193 11.53 -15.70 -23.04
N ALA A 194 10.40 -16.17 -23.55
CA ALA A 194 9.23 -15.34 -23.79
C ALA A 194 8.24 -15.51 -22.63
N PHE A 195 8.09 -14.46 -21.82
CA PHE A 195 7.06 -14.39 -20.82
C PHE A 195 5.90 -13.50 -21.33
N ARG A 196 4.68 -13.95 -21.13
CA ARG A 196 3.49 -13.12 -21.33
C ARG A 196 2.72 -13.08 -20.02
N PRO A 197 2.43 -11.89 -19.48
CA PRO A 197 1.60 -11.77 -18.30
C PRO A 197 0.24 -12.44 -18.52
N ASP A 198 -0.13 -13.33 -17.61
CA ASP A 198 -1.45 -13.96 -17.65
C ASP A 198 -2.53 -12.90 -17.35
N PRO A 199 -3.59 -12.78 -18.17
CA PRO A 199 -4.64 -11.79 -17.94
C PRO A 199 -5.33 -11.89 -16.58
N VAL A 200 -5.39 -13.08 -15.99
CA VAL A 200 -5.98 -13.30 -14.67
C VAL A 200 -5.05 -12.75 -13.58
N ALA A 201 -3.75 -13.00 -13.69
CA ALA A 201 -2.75 -12.43 -12.80
C ALA A 201 -2.69 -10.90 -12.91
N VAL A 202 -2.80 -10.36 -14.13
CA VAL A 202 -2.87 -8.91 -14.38
C VAL A 202 -4.09 -8.30 -13.68
N ARG A 203 -5.27 -8.93 -13.82
CA ARG A 203 -6.50 -8.46 -13.16
C ARG A 203 -6.39 -8.53 -11.64
N ALA A 204 -5.87 -9.61 -11.10
CA ALA A 204 -5.67 -9.78 -9.67
C ALA A 204 -4.69 -8.74 -9.12
N LEU A 205 -3.56 -8.51 -9.79
CA LEU A 205 -2.59 -7.47 -9.39
C LEU A 205 -3.23 -6.08 -9.42
N ASN A 206 -3.96 -5.75 -10.49
CA ASN A 206 -4.68 -4.47 -10.60
C ASN A 206 -5.59 -4.24 -9.39
N LEU A 207 -6.34 -5.26 -9.00
CA LEU A 207 -7.27 -5.20 -7.89
C LEU A 207 -6.53 -5.08 -6.54
N TYR A 208 -5.46 -5.86 -6.33
CA TYR A 208 -4.65 -5.77 -5.12
C TYR A 208 -3.99 -4.39 -4.96
N LEU A 209 -3.48 -3.80 -6.04
CA LEU A 209 -2.95 -2.42 -5.98
C LEU A 209 -4.06 -1.41 -5.65
N THR A 210 -5.26 -1.57 -6.20
CA THR A 210 -6.41 -0.71 -5.95
C THR A 210 -6.81 -0.70 -4.48
N ILE A 211 -6.96 -1.86 -3.84
CA ILE A 211 -7.37 -1.93 -2.42
C ILE A 211 -6.28 -1.46 -1.44
N HIS A 212 -5.07 -1.23 -1.92
CA HIS A 212 -3.97 -0.65 -1.14
C HIS A 212 -3.76 0.85 -1.40
N ALA A 213 -4.51 1.46 -2.34
CA ALA A 213 -4.19 2.77 -2.90
C ALA A 213 -4.12 3.90 -1.87
N ASP A 214 -5.01 3.92 -0.89
CA ASP A 214 -4.92 4.81 0.28
C ASP A 214 -5.62 4.20 1.49
N HIS A 215 -5.26 4.65 2.67
CA HIS A 215 -5.89 4.25 3.91
C HIS A 215 -5.70 5.33 4.98
N GLU A 216 -6.13 6.54 4.68
CA GLU A 216 -6.14 7.67 5.60
C GLU A 216 -4.74 7.96 6.21
N GLN A 217 -4.69 8.43 7.47
CA GLN A 217 -3.47 8.81 8.19
C GLN A 217 -2.79 7.60 8.87
N ASN A 218 -2.50 6.54 8.13
CA ASN A 218 -1.65 5.45 8.61
C ASN A 218 -0.20 5.92 8.80
N CYS A 219 0.63 5.09 9.44
CA CYS A 219 2.01 5.44 9.78
C CYS A 219 2.81 6.01 8.61
N SER A 220 2.82 5.34 7.45
CA SER A 220 3.61 5.80 6.30
C SER A 220 3.04 7.08 5.67
N THR A 221 1.72 7.23 5.60
CA THR A 221 1.08 8.46 5.14
C THR A 221 1.38 9.64 6.07
N SER A 222 1.31 9.42 7.39
CA SER A 222 1.68 10.44 8.37
C SER A 222 3.14 10.86 8.23
N VAL A 223 4.06 9.92 7.96
CA VAL A 223 5.48 10.22 7.71
C VAL A 223 5.65 11.02 6.42
N VAL A 224 4.96 10.68 5.32
CA VAL A 224 4.99 11.46 4.07
C VAL A 224 4.56 12.90 4.33
N ARG A 225 3.45 13.11 5.03
CA ARG A 225 2.97 14.46 5.40
C ARG A 225 3.93 15.15 6.36
N PHE A 226 4.47 14.45 7.35
CA PHE A 226 5.38 15.03 8.33
C PHE A 226 6.67 15.53 7.67
N VAL A 227 7.29 14.72 6.80
CA VAL A 227 8.49 15.10 6.04
C VAL A 227 8.16 16.22 5.04
N GLY A 228 7.03 16.12 4.32
CA GLY A 228 6.55 17.17 3.42
C GLY A 228 6.30 18.51 4.12
N SER A 229 5.87 18.50 5.40
CA SER A 229 5.64 19.70 6.20
C SER A 229 6.88 20.57 6.39
N ALA A 230 8.06 19.97 6.31
CA ALA A 230 9.34 20.67 6.36
C ALA A 230 9.76 21.32 5.02
N GLY A 231 8.90 21.23 3.98
CA GLY A 231 9.22 21.72 2.64
C GLY A 231 10.05 20.73 1.81
N SER A 232 10.22 19.49 2.27
CA SER A 232 10.93 18.46 1.50
C SER A 232 10.19 18.11 0.21
N ASN A 233 10.94 17.87 -0.87
CA ASN A 233 10.35 17.53 -2.16
C ASN A 233 9.61 16.19 -2.11
N LEU A 234 8.78 15.95 -3.13
CA LEU A 234 7.92 14.77 -3.20
C LEU A 234 8.73 13.45 -3.21
N TYR A 235 9.87 13.37 -3.89
CA TYR A 235 10.70 12.16 -3.90
C TYR A 235 11.21 11.81 -2.49
N ALA A 236 11.69 12.79 -1.74
CA ALA A 236 12.18 12.59 -0.38
C ALA A 236 11.04 12.17 0.56
N SER A 237 9.88 12.82 0.46
CA SER A 237 8.70 12.50 1.25
C SER A 237 8.20 11.08 0.99
N ILE A 238 8.12 10.65 -0.27
CA ILE A 238 7.72 9.29 -0.64
C ILE A 238 8.74 8.26 -0.18
N SER A 239 10.04 8.54 -0.31
CA SER A 239 11.08 7.64 0.21
C SER A 239 10.96 7.42 1.71
N ALA A 240 10.67 8.46 2.48
CA ALA A 240 10.42 8.35 3.91
C ALA A 240 9.16 7.50 4.22
N GLY A 241 8.09 7.66 3.44
CA GLY A 241 6.91 6.81 3.50
C GLY A 241 7.21 5.33 3.23
N ILE A 242 8.06 5.04 2.23
CA ILE A 242 8.52 3.68 1.93
C ILE A 242 9.31 3.10 3.11
N CYS A 243 10.20 3.87 3.74
CA CYS A 243 10.93 3.44 4.92
C CYS A 243 10.00 3.13 6.10
N ALA A 244 8.97 3.95 6.34
CA ALA A 244 7.98 3.69 7.39
C ALA A 244 7.13 2.45 7.08
N LEU A 245 6.76 2.25 5.80
CA LEU A 245 5.99 1.08 5.37
C LEU A 245 6.76 -0.22 5.56
N TRP A 246 8.09 -0.20 5.41
CA TRP A 246 8.93 -1.40 5.54
C TRP A 246 8.93 -1.99 6.95
N GLY A 247 8.56 -1.22 7.97
CA GLY A 247 8.50 -1.71 9.34
C GLY A 247 7.56 -2.92 9.51
N PRO A 248 7.96 -3.95 10.31
CA PRO A 248 7.16 -5.17 10.49
C PRO A 248 5.81 -4.93 11.17
N LEU A 249 5.66 -3.80 11.87
CA LEU A 249 4.40 -3.41 12.50
C LEU A 249 3.45 -2.65 11.56
N HIS A 250 3.86 -2.41 10.31
CA HIS A 250 3.06 -1.69 9.31
C HIS A 250 2.90 -2.52 8.04
N GLY A 251 3.84 -2.52 7.10
CA GLY A 251 3.67 -3.18 5.80
C GLY A 251 4.12 -4.65 5.73
N GLY A 252 4.65 -5.21 6.83
CA GLY A 252 5.14 -6.59 6.85
C GLY A 252 4.09 -7.67 7.20
N ALA A 253 2.82 -7.29 7.37
CA ALA A 253 1.80 -8.20 7.88
C ALA A 253 1.46 -9.34 6.90
N ASN A 254 1.37 -9.07 5.60
CA ASN A 254 1.06 -10.09 4.59
C ASN A 254 2.18 -11.13 4.43
N GLU A 255 3.45 -10.74 4.50
CA GLU A 255 4.57 -11.67 4.57
C GLU A 255 4.49 -12.53 5.83
N ALA A 256 4.22 -11.91 6.98
CA ALA A 256 4.09 -12.62 8.25
C ALA A 256 2.93 -13.64 8.25
N VAL A 257 1.81 -13.35 7.57
CA VAL A 257 0.69 -14.29 7.39
C VAL A 257 1.14 -15.51 6.60
N VAL A 258 1.76 -15.31 5.44
CA VAL A 258 2.19 -16.42 4.59
C VAL A 258 3.22 -17.29 5.33
N ASN A 259 4.23 -16.68 5.94
CA ASN A 259 5.25 -17.39 6.71
C ASN A 259 4.63 -18.18 7.89
N MET A 260 3.62 -17.63 8.57
CA MET A 260 2.90 -18.32 9.65
C MET A 260 2.17 -19.55 9.13
N ILE A 261 1.44 -19.43 8.02
CA ILE A 261 0.68 -20.55 7.44
C ILE A 261 1.63 -21.61 6.87
N GLU A 262 2.67 -21.22 6.12
CA GLU A 262 3.69 -22.16 5.61
C GLU A 262 4.35 -22.93 6.74
N ASN A 263 4.70 -22.26 7.84
CA ASN A 263 5.26 -22.91 9.02
C ASN A 263 4.27 -23.87 9.69
N ALA A 264 2.99 -23.51 9.76
CA ALA A 264 1.95 -24.37 10.31
C ALA A 264 1.76 -25.64 9.47
N ILE A 265 1.68 -25.50 8.15
CA ILE A 265 1.56 -26.62 7.22
C ILE A 265 2.79 -27.55 7.34
N LYS A 266 4.01 -26.98 7.29
CA LYS A 266 5.27 -27.73 7.40
C LYS A 266 5.35 -28.54 8.69
N ASN A 267 4.90 -27.96 9.81
CA ASN A 267 4.96 -28.60 11.13
C ASN A 267 3.66 -29.36 11.48
N LYS A 268 2.72 -29.48 10.54
CA LYS A 268 1.42 -30.17 10.73
C LYS A 268 0.61 -29.62 11.90
N ILE A 269 0.73 -28.32 12.17
CA ILE A 269 -0.05 -27.61 13.19
C ILE A 269 -1.44 -27.36 12.62
N LYS A 270 -2.48 -27.76 13.34
CA LYS A 270 -3.86 -27.52 12.91
C LYS A 270 -4.31 -26.07 13.18
N PRO A 271 -5.26 -25.52 12.42
CA PRO A 271 -5.78 -24.16 12.63
C PRO A 271 -6.26 -23.90 14.07
N GLU A 272 -6.91 -24.87 14.73
CA GLU A 272 -7.38 -24.75 16.11
C GLU A 272 -6.22 -24.55 17.10
N GLU A 273 -5.07 -25.12 16.80
CA GLU A 273 -3.90 -24.96 17.65
C GLU A 273 -3.30 -23.55 17.53
N LEU A 274 -3.25 -22.97 16.33
CA LEU A 274 -2.87 -21.56 16.15
C LEU A 274 -3.82 -20.63 16.91
N ILE A 275 -5.12 -20.88 16.82
CA ILE A 275 -6.14 -20.13 17.57
C ILE A 275 -5.89 -20.26 19.07
N ARG A 276 -5.64 -21.48 19.59
CA ARG A 276 -5.32 -21.71 20.98
C ARG A 276 -4.07 -20.97 21.44
N MET A 277 -2.98 -21.02 20.63
CA MET A 277 -1.70 -20.33 20.91
C MET A 277 -1.90 -18.82 20.96
N SER A 278 -2.75 -18.24 20.11
CA SER A 278 -3.02 -16.81 20.08
C SER A 278 -3.79 -16.29 21.29
N LYS A 279 -4.50 -17.17 22.01
CA LYS A 279 -5.23 -16.86 23.24
C LYS A 279 -4.39 -16.94 24.51
N ASP A 280 -3.26 -17.62 24.46
CA ASP A 280 -2.36 -17.75 25.60
C ASP A 280 -1.61 -16.42 25.86
N LYS A 281 -1.92 -15.79 26.99
CA LYS A 281 -1.31 -14.53 27.41
C LYS A 281 0.20 -14.64 27.69
N ASN A 282 0.71 -15.86 27.96
CA ASN A 282 2.13 -16.12 28.19
C ASN A 282 2.88 -16.39 26.88
N SER A 283 2.17 -16.66 25.79
CA SER A 283 2.74 -16.84 24.47
C SER A 283 3.04 -15.48 23.83
N LYS A 284 4.19 -15.41 23.15
CA LYS A 284 4.51 -14.28 22.25
C LYS A 284 3.89 -14.43 20.86
N PHE A 285 3.18 -15.55 20.63
CA PHE A 285 2.55 -15.82 19.34
C PHE A 285 1.39 -14.86 19.09
N ARG A 286 1.33 -14.33 17.87
CA ARG A 286 0.22 -13.52 17.37
C ARG A 286 -0.34 -14.18 16.12
N LEU A 287 -1.65 -14.29 16.04
CA LEU A 287 -2.31 -14.73 14.81
C LEU A 287 -2.26 -13.57 13.81
N MET A 288 -1.36 -13.68 12.85
CA MET A 288 -1.15 -12.63 11.85
C MET A 288 -2.32 -12.58 10.87
N GLY A 289 -2.64 -11.37 10.41
CA GLY A 289 -3.75 -11.14 9.47
C GLY A 289 -5.14 -11.06 10.10
N PHE A 290 -5.25 -11.12 11.44
CA PHE A 290 -6.49 -10.93 12.19
C PHE A 290 -6.46 -9.67 13.03
N GLY A 291 -7.61 -8.97 13.04
CA GLY A 291 -7.77 -7.70 13.73
C GLY A 291 -7.22 -6.52 12.93
N HIS A 292 -7.73 -5.34 13.22
CA HIS A 292 -7.31 -4.10 12.60
C HIS A 292 -7.35 -2.96 13.64
N ARG A 293 -6.48 -1.97 13.46
CA ARG A 293 -6.44 -0.83 14.38
C ARG A 293 -7.70 0.04 14.30
N VAL A 294 -8.26 0.18 13.10
CA VAL A 294 -9.43 1.00 12.82
C VAL A 294 -10.70 0.15 12.74
N TYR A 295 -10.71 -0.89 11.88
CA TYR A 295 -11.91 -1.70 11.71
C TYR A 295 -12.24 -2.55 12.94
N LYS A 296 -13.48 -2.40 13.42
CA LYS A 296 -14.15 -3.27 14.40
C LYS A 296 -15.13 -4.24 13.73
N ALA A 297 -15.51 -3.95 12.49
CA ALA A 297 -16.20 -4.83 11.58
C ALA A 297 -15.21 -5.53 10.65
N TYR A 298 -15.70 -6.40 9.78
CA TYR A 298 -14.90 -7.07 8.77
C TYR A 298 -14.31 -6.05 7.78
N ASP A 299 -13.00 -6.10 7.54
CA ASP A 299 -12.30 -5.23 6.59
C ASP A 299 -12.86 -5.42 5.17
N PRO A 300 -13.45 -4.41 4.52
CA PRO A 300 -14.05 -4.55 3.20
C PRO A 300 -13.03 -5.02 2.15
N ARG A 301 -11.76 -4.64 2.31
CA ARG A 301 -10.67 -5.04 1.42
C ARG A 301 -10.35 -6.54 1.54
N ALA A 302 -10.51 -7.13 2.73
CA ALA A 302 -10.26 -8.55 2.94
C ALA A 302 -11.27 -9.42 2.19
N LYS A 303 -12.55 -9.00 2.09
CA LYS A 303 -13.57 -9.68 1.28
C LYS A 303 -13.18 -9.69 -0.20
N ILE A 304 -12.72 -8.54 -0.70
CA ILE A 304 -12.29 -8.38 -2.09
C ILE A 304 -11.05 -9.26 -2.34
N ALA A 305 -10.05 -9.19 -1.46
CA ALA A 305 -8.82 -9.97 -1.57
C ALA A 305 -9.10 -11.49 -1.57
N LYS A 306 -9.99 -11.97 -0.69
CA LYS A 306 -10.43 -13.36 -0.63
C LYS A 306 -11.07 -13.83 -1.95
N LYS A 307 -12.07 -13.06 -2.44
CA LYS A 307 -12.76 -13.35 -3.72
C LYS A 307 -11.77 -13.42 -4.87
N THR A 308 -10.85 -12.46 -4.94
CA THR A 308 -9.84 -12.38 -6.00
C THR A 308 -8.84 -13.51 -5.92
N CYS A 309 -8.36 -13.86 -4.72
CA CYS A 309 -7.44 -14.98 -4.51
C CYS A 309 -8.07 -16.29 -4.98
N LYS A 310 -9.32 -16.57 -4.58
CA LYS A 310 -10.06 -17.75 -5.03
C LYS A 310 -10.18 -17.82 -6.56
N GLN A 311 -10.63 -16.73 -7.20
CA GLN A 311 -10.77 -16.65 -8.66
C GLN A 311 -9.43 -16.83 -9.39
N LEU A 312 -8.35 -16.32 -8.84
CA LEU A 312 -7.01 -16.46 -9.38
C LEU A 312 -6.56 -17.94 -9.37
N LEU A 313 -6.73 -18.62 -8.22
CA LEU A 313 -6.34 -20.03 -8.07
C LEU A 313 -7.15 -20.94 -8.98
N GLU A 314 -8.47 -20.80 -9.03
CA GLU A 314 -9.36 -21.57 -9.91
C GLU A 314 -8.96 -21.44 -11.40
N LYS A 315 -8.60 -20.23 -11.84
CA LYS A 315 -8.24 -19.98 -13.25
C LYS A 315 -6.81 -20.36 -13.61
N LEU A 316 -5.90 -20.39 -12.66
CA LEU A 316 -4.54 -20.90 -12.85
C LEU A 316 -4.48 -22.43 -12.80
N GLY A 317 -5.61 -23.12 -12.59
CA GLY A 317 -5.68 -24.59 -12.50
C GLY A 317 -5.11 -25.13 -11.20
N ASN A 318 -4.99 -24.30 -10.17
CA ASN A 318 -4.55 -24.70 -8.83
C ASN A 318 -5.78 -24.88 -7.93
N ASP A 319 -6.63 -25.88 -8.25
CA ASP A 319 -7.87 -26.17 -7.50
C ASP A 319 -7.61 -26.58 -6.03
N SER A 320 -6.38 -26.92 -5.69
CA SER A 320 -5.92 -27.21 -4.34
C SER A 320 -4.61 -26.49 -4.07
N GLU A 321 -4.69 -25.32 -3.43
CA GLU A 321 -3.52 -24.58 -2.95
C GLU A 321 -3.47 -24.68 -1.41
N PRO A 322 -2.52 -25.44 -0.86
CA PRO A 322 -2.49 -25.73 0.58
C PRO A 322 -2.52 -24.48 1.48
N LEU A 323 -1.93 -23.36 1.02
CA LEU A 323 -1.95 -22.10 1.76
C LEU A 323 -3.36 -21.52 1.83
N PHE A 324 -4.10 -21.55 0.71
CA PHE A 324 -5.45 -21.01 0.63
C PHE A 324 -6.44 -21.89 1.41
N ASP A 325 -6.35 -23.20 1.27
CA ASP A 325 -7.20 -24.16 1.97
C ASP A 325 -7.03 -24.02 3.49
N TYR A 326 -5.76 -23.94 3.94
CA TYR A 326 -5.45 -23.71 5.36
C TYR A 326 -5.99 -22.36 5.85
N ALA A 327 -5.83 -21.30 5.06
CA ALA A 327 -6.34 -19.97 5.41
C ALA A 327 -7.87 -19.97 5.53
N MET A 328 -8.57 -20.62 4.61
CA MET A 328 -10.03 -20.74 4.64
C MET A 328 -10.52 -21.47 5.90
N GLU A 329 -9.87 -22.59 6.25
CA GLU A 329 -10.18 -23.36 7.45
C GLU A 329 -9.88 -22.54 8.73
N LEU A 330 -8.74 -21.84 8.76
CA LEU A 330 -8.36 -20.99 9.89
C LEU A 330 -9.36 -19.83 10.09
N GLU A 331 -9.77 -19.15 9.01
CA GLU A 331 -10.79 -18.10 9.07
C GLU A 331 -12.10 -18.65 9.60
N GLU A 332 -12.60 -19.77 9.03
CA GLU A 332 -13.88 -20.35 9.44
C GLU A 332 -13.90 -20.67 10.94
N LYS A 333 -12.81 -21.24 11.46
CA LYS A 333 -12.70 -21.59 12.88
C LYS A 333 -12.56 -20.37 13.77
N ALA A 334 -11.75 -19.38 13.36
CA ALA A 334 -11.56 -18.15 14.10
C ALA A 334 -12.87 -17.34 14.21
N LEU A 335 -13.66 -17.24 13.15
CA LEU A 335 -14.94 -16.53 13.15
C LEU A 335 -16.02 -17.21 14.00
N LYS A 336 -15.86 -18.49 14.36
CA LYS A 336 -16.74 -19.23 15.28
C LYS A 336 -16.22 -19.22 16.72
N ASP A 337 -15.02 -18.77 16.96
CA ASP A 337 -14.39 -18.75 18.29
C ASP A 337 -14.81 -17.50 19.08
N GLN A 338 -15.36 -17.70 20.29
CA GLN A 338 -15.90 -16.62 21.12
C GLN A 338 -14.88 -15.52 21.44
N TYR A 339 -13.61 -15.87 21.66
CA TYR A 339 -12.56 -14.89 21.92
C TYR A 339 -12.35 -13.90 20.75
N PHE A 340 -12.43 -14.39 19.50
CA PHE A 340 -12.31 -13.57 18.30
C PHE A 340 -13.56 -12.72 18.09
N ILE A 341 -14.74 -13.27 18.36
CA ILE A 341 -16.01 -12.56 18.30
C ILE A 341 -16.03 -11.40 19.30
N ASP A 342 -15.74 -11.68 20.58
CA ASP A 342 -15.76 -10.69 21.66
C ASP A 342 -14.76 -9.53 21.45
N LYS A 343 -13.67 -9.80 20.72
CA LYS A 343 -12.62 -8.81 20.44
C LYS A 343 -12.69 -8.21 19.04
N ASN A 344 -13.69 -8.55 18.25
CA ASN A 344 -13.85 -8.10 16.86
C ASN A 344 -12.59 -8.38 16.01
N LEU A 345 -12.01 -9.59 16.13
CA LEU A 345 -10.81 -10.00 15.41
C LEU A 345 -11.18 -10.67 14.09
N TYR A 346 -11.47 -9.88 13.09
CA TYR A 346 -11.75 -10.32 11.73
C TYR A 346 -10.49 -10.39 10.88
N PRO A 347 -10.47 -11.19 9.78
CA PRO A 347 -9.40 -11.11 8.80
C PRO A 347 -9.28 -9.70 8.22
N ASN A 348 -8.05 -9.22 8.06
CA ASN A 348 -7.74 -7.96 7.40
C ASN A 348 -7.23 -8.21 5.97
N VAL A 349 -6.93 -7.13 5.22
CA VAL A 349 -6.51 -7.19 3.83
C VAL A 349 -5.28 -8.08 3.62
N ASP A 350 -4.35 -8.11 4.58
CA ASP A 350 -3.09 -8.85 4.47
C ASP A 350 -3.26 -10.36 4.53
N PHE A 351 -4.39 -10.84 5.08
CA PHE A 351 -4.64 -12.27 5.26
C PHE A 351 -4.73 -13.04 3.93
N TYR A 352 -5.27 -12.43 2.88
CA TYR A 352 -5.44 -13.08 1.57
C TYR A 352 -4.52 -12.54 0.47
N THR A 353 -4.05 -11.29 0.56
CA THR A 353 -3.25 -10.68 -0.51
C THR A 353 -1.91 -11.38 -0.69
N GLY A 354 -1.25 -11.78 0.42
CA GLY A 354 0.01 -12.54 0.35
C GLY A 354 -0.14 -13.89 -0.34
N ILE A 355 -1.24 -14.62 -0.10
CA ILE A 355 -1.55 -15.89 -0.76
C ILE A 355 -1.75 -15.68 -2.27
N GLY A 356 -2.50 -14.62 -2.63
CA GLY A 356 -2.66 -14.26 -4.05
C GLY A 356 -1.36 -13.87 -4.73
N TYR A 357 -0.46 -13.15 -4.07
CA TYR A 357 0.88 -12.87 -4.60
C TYR A 357 1.71 -14.14 -4.80
N ARG A 358 1.67 -15.06 -3.85
CA ARG A 358 2.32 -16.39 -4.00
C ARG A 358 1.77 -17.17 -5.19
N ALA A 359 0.46 -17.17 -5.38
CA ALA A 359 -0.18 -17.81 -6.53
C ALA A 359 0.27 -17.23 -7.88
N MET A 360 0.63 -15.94 -7.92
CA MET A 360 1.22 -15.28 -9.10
C MET A 360 2.74 -15.54 -9.23
N GLY A 361 3.37 -16.30 -8.35
CA GLY A 361 4.81 -16.55 -8.35
C GLY A 361 5.65 -15.41 -7.74
N ILE A 362 5.03 -14.46 -7.06
CA ILE A 362 5.71 -13.33 -6.43
C ILE A 362 6.27 -13.79 -5.08
N PRO A 363 7.59 -13.61 -4.81
CA PRO A 363 8.20 -14.01 -3.56
C PRO A 363 7.85 -13.05 -2.41
N THR A 364 7.91 -13.55 -1.18
CA THR A 364 7.48 -12.84 0.04
C THR A 364 8.20 -11.52 0.27
N ASN A 365 9.50 -11.43 -0.07
CA ASN A 365 10.28 -10.20 0.07
C ASN A 365 9.83 -9.05 -0.87
N MET A 366 8.94 -9.35 -1.84
CA MET A 366 8.34 -8.36 -2.74
C MET A 366 6.95 -7.89 -2.28
N PHE A 367 6.34 -8.48 -1.26
CA PHE A 367 4.97 -8.13 -0.85
C PHE A 367 4.85 -6.69 -0.38
N THR A 368 5.75 -6.24 0.48
CA THR A 368 5.77 -4.83 0.94
C THR A 368 6.13 -3.87 -0.20
N VAL A 369 6.92 -4.30 -1.19
CA VAL A 369 7.20 -3.51 -2.41
C VAL A 369 5.93 -3.30 -3.22
N LEU A 370 5.09 -4.34 -3.38
CA LEU A 370 3.79 -4.23 -4.05
C LEU A 370 2.83 -3.35 -3.26
N PHE A 371 2.88 -3.45 -1.93
CA PHE A 371 2.12 -2.53 -1.07
C PHE A 371 2.54 -1.07 -1.32
N ALA A 372 3.84 -0.78 -1.35
CA ALA A 372 4.34 0.56 -1.67
C ALA A 372 3.91 1.03 -3.07
N LEU A 373 3.93 0.14 -4.06
CA LEU A 373 3.46 0.43 -5.42
C LEU A 373 1.97 0.79 -5.44
N GLY A 374 1.14 0.03 -4.73
CA GLY A 374 -0.29 0.29 -4.58
C GLY A 374 -0.55 1.61 -3.83
N ARG A 375 0.18 1.86 -2.71
CA ARG A 375 -0.03 3.03 -1.84
C ARG A 375 0.49 4.34 -2.43
N LEU A 376 1.34 4.30 -3.45
CA LEU A 376 1.95 5.49 -4.01
C LEU A 376 0.96 6.61 -4.41
N PRO A 377 -0.18 6.33 -5.10
CA PRO A 377 -1.15 7.37 -5.42
C PRO A 377 -1.73 8.07 -4.19
N GLY A 378 -2.01 7.30 -3.13
CA GLY A 378 -2.47 7.84 -1.85
C GLY A 378 -1.45 8.77 -1.22
N TRP A 379 -0.20 8.36 -1.12
CA TRP A 379 0.87 9.21 -0.60
C TRP A 379 1.04 10.49 -1.40
N ILE A 380 0.97 10.41 -2.74
CA ILE A 380 1.05 11.59 -3.62
C ILE A 380 -0.13 12.53 -3.36
N ALA A 381 -1.35 12.01 -3.32
CA ALA A 381 -2.54 12.80 -3.05
C ALA A 381 -2.48 13.49 -1.68
N GLN A 382 -2.05 12.77 -0.65
CA GLN A 382 -1.88 13.28 0.71
C GLN A 382 -0.81 14.38 0.79
N TRP A 383 0.31 14.23 0.08
CA TRP A 383 1.34 15.25 -0.01
C TRP A 383 0.85 16.51 -0.76
N LEU A 384 0.15 16.34 -1.88
CA LEU A 384 -0.43 17.44 -2.66
C LEU A 384 -1.48 18.21 -1.86
N GLU A 385 -2.37 17.51 -1.15
CA GLU A 385 -3.37 18.13 -0.29
C GLU A 385 -2.70 18.97 0.81
N GLN A 386 -1.68 18.43 1.46
CA GLN A 386 -0.92 19.15 2.47
C GLN A 386 -0.22 20.37 1.89
N LYS A 387 0.47 20.24 0.76
CA LYS A 387 1.19 21.33 0.10
C LYS A 387 0.26 22.49 -0.25
N ASN A 388 -0.98 22.20 -0.65
CA ASN A 388 -1.98 23.18 -1.02
C ASN A 388 -2.73 23.77 0.18
N CYS A 389 -2.51 23.27 1.39
CA CYS A 389 -3.17 23.75 2.59
C CYS A 389 -2.48 25.00 3.14
N LYS A 390 -3.17 26.16 3.06
CA LYS A 390 -2.64 27.43 3.57
C LYS A 390 -2.38 27.45 5.08
N ALA A 391 -3.06 26.61 5.83
CA ALA A 391 -2.93 26.50 7.29
C ALA A 391 -1.81 25.55 7.72
N GLN A 392 -1.12 24.91 6.77
CA GLN A 392 -0.06 23.94 7.04
C GLN A 392 1.06 24.56 7.89
N LYS A 393 1.45 23.83 8.92
CA LYS A 393 2.61 24.14 9.76
C LYS A 393 3.60 22.98 9.71
N ILE A 394 4.88 23.28 9.93
CA ILE A 394 5.89 22.24 10.13
C ILE A 394 5.50 21.35 11.30
N GLY A 395 5.53 20.05 11.09
CA GLY A 395 5.32 19.06 12.14
C GLY A 395 6.41 19.15 13.20
N ARG A 396 6.01 19.10 14.47
CA ARG A 396 6.93 19.29 15.62
C ARG A 396 6.58 18.32 16.74
#